data_0350f821c39df2b25dc9528ee1c1fd2e
#
_entry.id   0350f821c39df2b25dc9528ee1c1fd2e
#
_cell.length_a   1.000
_cell.length_b   1.000
_cell.length_c   1.000
_cell.angle_alpha   90.00
_cell.angle_beta   90.00
_cell.angle_gamma   90.00
#
_symmetry.space_group_name_H-M   'P 1'
#
loop_
_entity.id
_entity.type
_entity.pdbx_description
1 polymer ?
#
loop_
_entity_poly.entity_id
_entity_poly.type
_entity_poly.pdbx_seq_one_letter_code
_entity_poly.pdbx_strand_id
1 'polypeptide(L)'
;MKRLLAAGVGALSLRTASAPRRSQGRLGSLLGLTSSAWDVERSRGVEQATRRGLLHFVLPIWMGAGLLDWWWHRKTKIQETSGTHESMIHSLMMTEAGIPVMMGLFLEVNALVLLTAIVAVFVHEATAFWDVAYAEERREVNPNEQHTHSFLEVVPFMATAFLIALHPDQFRALVGVGDEQPYFELRLKSEPLPRGYVSGILAAFVATVMLPYAEELWRCYRVDRTLEAHPPTRHVTYDEDENVAPPEERASADGEVGAASEETSAEDR
;
A
#
# COMPACT_ATOMS: atom_id res chain seq x y z
N MET A 1 38.53 -50.06 49.34
CA MET A 1 37.78 -51.19 49.87
C MET A 1 36.41 -51.29 49.21
N LYS A 2 36.13 -52.54 48.66
CA LYS A 2 34.82 -53.10 48.27
C LYS A 2 34.13 -52.40 47.09
N ARG A 3 34.15 -52.85 45.84
CA ARG A 3 33.73 -54.11 45.17
C ARG A 3 32.22 -54.43 45.30
N LEU A 4 31.62 -54.63 44.14
CA LEU A 4 30.43 -55.42 43.76
C LEU A 4 29.07 -54.72 43.93
N LEU A 5 28.13 -54.77 43.00
CA LEU A 5 27.68 -55.86 42.14
C LEU A 5 27.01 -55.32 40.88
N ALA A 6 27.26 -56.00 39.77
CA ALA A 6 26.52 -55.90 38.51
C ALA A 6 25.19 -56.65 38.60
N ALA A 7 24.14 -56.15 38.06
CA ALA A 7 22.99 -56.93 37.66
C ALA A 7 22.49 -56.42 36.29
N GLY A 8 22.65 -57.29 35.32
CA GLY A 8 22.21 -57.05 33.94
C GLY A 8 20.69 -57.06 33.81
N VAL A 9 20.19 -56.14 33.01
CA VAL A 9 18.84 -56.23 32.45
C VAL A 9 18.99 -56.39 30.93
N GLY A 10 18.59 -57.58 30.50
CA GLY A 10 18.67 -57.97 29.09
C GLY A 10 17.90 -57.04 28.17
N ALA A 11 18.60 -56.53 27.18
CA ALA A 11 17.98 -55.82 26.06
C ALA A 11 17.17 -56.82 25.19
N LEU A 12 15.86 -56.69 25.27
CA LEU A 12 14.95 -57.41 24.39
C LEU A 12 15.04 -56.75 22.99
N SER A 13 15.84 -57.37 22.14
CA SER A 13 15.93 -56.99 20.71
C SER A 13 14.66 -57.40 19.99
N LEU A 14 13.73 -56.45 19.85
CA LEU A 14 12.63 -56.56 18.90
C LEU A 14 13.19 -56.41 17.47
N ARG A 15 13.46 -57.54 16.83
CA ARG A 15 13.66 -57.60 15.39
C ARG A 15 12.35 -57.22 14.75
N THR A 16 12.21 -55.94 14.31
CA THR A 16 11.20 -55.53 13.35
C THR A 16 11.52 -56.23 12.04
N ALA A 17 10.63 -57.10 11.59
CA ALA A 17 10.69 -57.72 10.31
C ALA A 17 10.65 -56.59 9.24
N SER A 18 11.72 -56.48 8.45
CA SER A 18 11.81 -55.59 7.32
C SER A 18 10.74 -56.03 6.32
N ALA A 19 9.73 -55.19 6.12
CA ALA A 19 8.76 -55.34 5.03
C ALA A 19 9.52 -55.48 3.68
N PRO A 20 9.05 -56.34 2.77
CA PRO A 20 9.72 -56.51 1.48
C PRO A 20 9.74 -55.16 0.77
N ARG A 21 10.93 -54.65 0.43
CA ARG A 21 11.10 -53.55 -0.51
C ARG A 21 10.37 -53.92 -1.80
N ARG A 22 9.18 -53.35 -2.02
CA ARG A 22 8.54 -53.36 -3.33
C ARG A 22 9.55 -52.80 -4.31
N SER A 23 9.99 -53.58 -5.26
CA SER A 23 10.73 -53.12 -6.40
C SER A 23 9.87 -52.06 -7.11
N GLN A 24 10.16 -50.79 -6.87
CA GLN A 24 9.64 -49.74 -7.72
C GLN A 24 10.20 -50.03 -9.10
N GLY A 25 9.36 -50.55 -9.96
CA GLY A 25 9.72 -50.88 -11.32
C GLY A 25 10.28 -49.63 -12.03
N ARG A 26 11.13 -49.85 -13.00
CA ARG A 26 11.73 -48.80 -13.87
C ARG A 26 10.73 -47.77 -14.42
N LEU A 27 9.44 -48.12 -14.52
CA LEU A 27 8.36 -47.20 -14.84
C LEU A 27 8.09 -46.12 -13.75
N GLY A 28 8.24 -46.46 -12.48
CA GLY A 28 8.03 -45.48 -11.41
C GLY A 28 9.10 -44.42 -11.33
N SER A 29 10.36 -44.77 -11.68
CA SER A 29 11.44 -43.80 -11.75
C SER A 29 11.34 -42.87 -12.98
N LEU A 30 10.83 -43.35 -14.10
CA LEU A 30 10.51 -42.57 -15.29
C LEU A 30 9.37 -41.57 -15.03
N LEU A 31 8.30 -42.01 -14.34
CA LEU A 31 7.20 -41.14 -13.93
C LEU A 31 7.62 -40.09 -12.89
N GLY A 32 8.53 -40.45 -11.98
CA GLY A 32 9.12 -39.49 -11.02
C GLY A 32 9.98 -38.43 -11.69
N LEU A 33 10.76 -38.80 -12.69
CA LEU A 33 11.55 -37.85 -13.47
C LEU A 33 10.68 -36.93 -14.34
N THR A 34 9.60 -37.46 -14.90
CA THR A 34 8.64 -36.64 -15.67
C THR A 34 7.87 -35.69 -14.78
N SER A 35 7.41 -36.12 -13.59
CA SER A 35 6.74 -35.21 -12.65
C SER A 35 7.64 -34.08 -12.18
N SER A 36 8.89 -34.35 -11.84
CA SER A 36 9.87 -33.32 -11.45
C SER A 36 10.18 -32.33 -12.60
N ALA A 37 10.27 -32.82 -13.84
CA ALA A 37 10.47 -31.94 -15.00
C ALA A 37 9.26 -31.04 -15.25
N TRP A 38 8.05 -31.57 -15.14
CA TRP A 38 6.80 -30.78 -15.24
C TRP A 38 6.66 -29.77 -14.09
N ASP A 39 7.08 -30.11 -12.89
CA ASP A 39 7.03 -29.21 -11.73
C ASP A 39 8.03 -28.06 -11.91
N VAL A 40 9.23 -28.32 -12.41
CA VAL A 40 10.24 -27.29 -12.72
C VAL A 40 9.75 -26.37 -13.85
N GLU A 41 9.18 -26.94 -14.93
CA GLU A 41 8.64 -26.15 -16.05
C GLU A 41 7.47 -25.29 -15.61
N ARG A 42 6.55 -25.83 -14.81
CA ARG A 42 5.44 -25.09 -14.21
C ARG A 42 5.92 -23.95 -13.31
N SER A 43 6.88 -24.20 -12.45
CA SER A 43 7.45 -23.17 -11.57
C SER A 43 8.08 -22.02 -12.35
N ARG A 44 8.84 -22.32 -13.41
CA ARG A 44 9.40 -21.30 -14.32
C ARG A 44 8.32 -20.51 -15.04
N GLY A 45 7.25 -21.19 -15.45
CA GLY A 45 6.09 -20.55 -16.10
C GLY A 45 5.39 -19.56 -15.17
N VAL A 46 5.18 -19.94 -13.90
CA VAL A 46 4.57 -19.05 -12.88
C VAL A 46 5.47 -17.86 -12.59
N GLU A 47 6.78 -18.08 -12.39
CA GLU A 47 7.75 -17.01 -12.17
C GLU A 47 7.74 -15.98 -13.30
N GLN A 48 7.81 -16.46 -14.55
CA GLN A 48 7.77 -15.59 -15.73
C GLN A 48 6.44 -14.83 -15.85
N ALA A 49 5.31 -15.50 -15.57
CA ALA A 49 3.99 -14.87 -15.58
C ALA A 49 3.88 -13.79 -14.51
N THR A 50 4.34 -14.06 -13.29
CA THR A 50 4.35 -13.12 -12.17
C THR A 50 5.23 -11.90 -12.50
N ARG A 51 6.43 -12.13 -13.03
CA ARG A 51 7.35 -11.06 -13.43
C ARG A 51 6.75 -10.19 -14.55
N ARG A 52 6.14 -10.80 -15.56
CA ARG A 52 5.45 -10.06 -16.63
C ARG A 52 4.24 -9.30 -16.11
N GLY A 53 3.45 -9.91 -15.24
CA GLY A 53 2.32 -9.25 -14.58
C GLY A 53 2.75 -8.02 -13.79
N LEU A 54 3.81 -8.14 -13.00
CA LEU A 54 4.35 -7.02 -12.22
C LEU A 54 4.81 -5.87 -13.14
N LEU A 55 5.62 -6.18 -14.15
CA LEU A 55 6.25 -5.17 -14.99
C LEU A 55 5.29 -4.54 -16.02
N HIS A 56 4.38 -5.32 -16.62
CA HIS A 56 3.57 -4.86 -17.74
C HIS A 56 2.10 -4.61 -17.40
N PHE A 57 1.68 -4.93 -16.18
CA PHE A 57 0.31 -4.73 -15.73
C PHE A 57 0.26 -3.91 -14.44
N VAL A 58 0.85 -4.41 -13.36
CA VAL A 58 0.77 -3.76 -12.03
C VAL A 58 1.40 -2.36 -12.06
N LEU A 59 2.64 -2.25 -12.56
CA LEU A 59 3.34 -0.98 -12.61
C LEU A 59 2.65 0.07 -13.51
N PRO A 60 2.23 -0.24 -14.76
CA PRO A 60 1.46 0.70 -15.57
C PRO A 60 0.10 1.11 -14.98
N ILE A 61 -0.63 0.19 -14.36
CA ILE A 61 -1.90 0.52 -13.69
C ILE A 61 -1.66 1.51 -12.54
N TRP A 62 -0.63 1.26 -11.74
CA TRP A 62 -0.29 2.14 -10.63
C TRP A 62 0.06 3.56 -11.11
N MET A 63 0.85 3.66 -12.17
CA MET A 63 1.14 4.95 -12.81
C MET A 63 -0.12 5.63 -13.36
N GLY A 64 -1.06 4.85 -13.92
CA GLY A 64 -2.35 5.34 -14.37
C GLY A 64 -3.23 5.84 -13.21
N ALA A 65 -3.21 5.15 -12.07
CA ALA A 65 -3.90 5.59 -10.86
C ALA A 65 -3.32 6.91 -10.34
N GLY A 66 -1.99 7.06 -10.30
CA GLY A 66 -1.36 8.33 -9.91
C GLY A 66 -1.71 9.50 -10.84
N LEU A 67 -1.80 9.25 -12.16
CA LEU A 67 -2.26 10.29 -13.10
C LEU A 67 -3.73 10.65 -12.88
N LEU A 68 -4.57 9.68 -12.57
CA LEU A 68 -5.99 9.90 -12.26
C LEU A 68 -6.17 10.68 -10.97
N ASP A 69 -5.36 10.40 -9.98
CA ASP A 69 -5.32 11.10 -8.70
C ASP A 69 -4.98 12.59 -8.88
N TRP A 70 -3.88 12.88 -9.58
CA TRP A 70 -3.54 14.25 -9.96
C TRP A 70 -4.68 14.95 -10.70
N TRP A 71 -5.42 14.24 -11.59
CA TRP A 71 -6.55 14.82 -12.30
C TRP A 71 -7.71 15.16 -11.36
N TRP A 72 -7.98 14.32 -10.35
CA TRP A 72 -8.96 14.63 -9.30
C TRP A 72 -8.54 15.85 -8.50
N HIS A 73 -7.29 15.97 -8.09
CA HIS A 73 -6.75 17.13 -7.37
C HIS A 73 -6.89 18.43 -8.16
N ARG A 74 -6.80 18.37 -9.47
CA ARG A 74 -7.13 19.54 -10.32
C ARG A 74 -8.61 19.85 -10.32
N LYS A 75 -9.49 18.86 -10.29
CA LYS A 75 -10.95 19.02 -10.26
C LYS A 75 -11.44 19.56 -8.93
N THR A 76 -10.91 19.06 -7.83
CA THR A 76 -11.23 19.47 -6.47
C THR A 76 -10.51 20.75 -6.06
N LYS A 77 -9.59 21.26 -6.91
CA LYS A 77 -8.85 22.51 -6.71
C LYS A 77 -8.09 22.55 -5.37
N ILE A 78 -7.33 21.52 -5.09
CA ILE A 78 -6.58 21.41 -3.82
C ILE A 78 -5.72 22.65 -3.54
N GLN A 79 -5.26 23.38 -4.56
CA GLN A 79 -4.52 24.63 -4.40
C GLN A 79 -5.29 25.75 -3.69
N GLU A 80 -6.63 25.65 -3.62
CA GLU A 80 -7.50 26.65 -2.96
C GLU A 80 -7.90 26.20 -1.54
N THR A 81 -7.57 24.97 -1.15
CA THR A 81 -8.01 24.33 0.11
C THR A 81 -6.84 23.84 0.97
N SER A 82 -6.33 22.65 0.70
CA SER A 82 -5.23 22.01 1.43
C SER A 82 -3.84 22.48 0.99
N GLY A 83 -3.72 22.98 -0.23
CA GLY A 83 -2.58 23.75 -0.72
C GLY A 83 -1.27 22.97 -0.85
N THR A 84 -0.16 23.72 -0.68
CA THR A 84 1.20 23.19 -0.84
C THR A 84 1.51 22.04 0.10
N HIS A 85 0.93 22.01 1.29
CA HIS A 85 1.24 20.98 2.28
C HIS A 85 0.79 19.59 1.84
N GLU A 86 -0.45 19.43 1.37
CA GLU A 86 -0.94 18.16 0.81
C GLU A 86 -0.10 17.74 -0.40
N SER A 87 0.20 18.66 -1.32
CA SER A 87 1.04 18.36 -2.49
C SER A 87 2.49 17.96 -2.13
N MET A 88 3.02 18.44 -1.00
CA MET A 88 4.31 17.96 -0.48
C MET A 88 4.22 16.55 0.08
N ILE A 89 3.10 16.19 0.75
CA ILE A 89 2.86 14.82 1.20
C ILE A 89 2.81 13.86 -0.01
N HIS A 90 2.13 14.23 -1.09
CA HIS A 90 2.12 13.45 -2.34
C HIS A 90 3.53 13.26 -2.92
N SER A 91 4.35 14.30 -2.89
CA SER A 91 5.75 14.22 -3.35
C SER A 91 6.59 13.28 -2.47
N LEU A 92 6.33 13.25 -1.16
CA LEU A 92 6.94 12.30 -0.23
C LEU A 92 6.51 10.86 -0.55
N MET A 93 5.21 10.60 -0.69
CA MET A 93 4.65 9.29 -1.05
C MET A 93 5.21 8.77 -2.38
N MET A 94 5.34 9.65 -3.38
CA MET A 94 5.98 9.31 -4.66
C MET A 94 7.44 8.89 -4.47
N THR A 95 8.17 9.51 -3.57
CA THR A 95 9.58 9.18 -3.27
C THR A 95 9.69 7.84 -2.54
N GLU A 96 8.84 7.62 -1.53
CA GLU A 96 8.79 6.38 -0.76
C GLU A 96 8.54 5.16 -1.65
N ALA A 97 7.61 5.27 -2.56
CA ALA A 97 7.28 4.21 -3.51
C ALA A 97 8.30 4.12 -4.67
N GLY A 98 8.85 5.24 -5.11
CA GLY A 98 9.82 5.33 -6.20
C GLY A 98 11.14 4.63 -5.88
N ILE A 99 11.64 4.73 -4.64
CA ILE A 99 12.91 4.12 -4.23
C ILE A 99 12.92 2.59 -4.47
N PRO A 100 12.00 1.78 -3.89
CA PRO A 100 12.01 0.33 -4.11
C PRO A 100 11.73 -0.05 -5.56
N VAL A 101 10.92 0.72 -6.29
CA VAL A 101 10.71 0.50 -7.73
C VAL A 101 12.01 0.66 -8.51
N MET A 102 12.76 1.73 -8.28
CA MET A 102 14.04 1.96 -8.93
C MET A 102 15.06 0.88 -8.55
N MET A 103 15.12 0.48 -7.28
CA MET A 103 15.96 -0.64 -6.86
C MET A 103 15.56 -1.93 -7.58
N GLY A 104 14.28 -2.27 -7.63
CA GLY A 104 13.78 -3.44 -8.33
C GLY A 104 14.02 -3.44 -9.84
N LEU A 105 14.05 -2.28 -10.49
CA LEU A 105 14.36 -2.17 -11.92
C LEU A 105 15.85 -2.38 -12.23
N PHE A 106 16.75 -1.86 -11.42
CA PHE A 106 18.17 -1.80 -11.73
C PHE A 106 19.03 -2.77 -10.93
N LEU A 107 18.64 -3.10 -9.69
CA LEU A 107 19.44 -3.94 -8.79
C LEU A 107 18.97 -5.38 -8.79
N GLU A 108 19.89 -6.29 -8.47
CA GLU A 108 19.53 -7.66 -8.11
C GLU A 108 18.67 -7.64 -6.85
N VAL A 109 17.55 -8.37 -6.91
CA VAL A 109 16.63 -8.43 -5.76
C VAL A 109 17.19 -9.39 -4.73
N ASN A 110 17.68 -8.84 -3.64
CA ASN A 110 18.24 -9.52 -2.50
C ASN A 110 17.56 -9.08 -1.19
N ALA A 111 18.06 -9.50 -0.05
CA ALA A 111 17.51 -9.16 1.26
C ALA A 111 17.41 -7.64 1.51
N LEU A 112 18.38 -6.84 1.01
CA LEU A 112 18.34 -5.39 1.13
C LEU A 112 17.18 -4.78 0.32
N VAL A 113 17.00 -5.21 -0.93
CA VAL A 113 15.92 -4.70 -1.81
C VAL A 113 14.56 -5.10 -1.25
N LEU A 114 14.42 -6.36 -0.76
CA LEU A 114 13.19 -6.82 -0.12
C LEU A 114 12.88 -6.04 1.17
N LEU A 115 13.87 -5.86 2.04
CA LEU A 115 13.71 -5.08 3.26
C LEU A 115 13.30 -3.63 2.95
N THR A 116 13.95 -3.01 1.97
CA THR A 116 13.61 -1.64 1.54
C THR A 116 12.18 -1.57 1.02
N ALA A 117 11.75 -2.54 0.20
CA ALA A 117 10.37 -2.57 -0.31
C ALA A 117 9.35 -2.76 0.83
N ILE A 118 9.61 -3.67 1.78
CA ILE A 118 8.75 -3.91 2.92
C ILE A 118 8.65 -2.66 3.81
N VAL A 119 9.77 -2.05 4.17
CA VAL A 119 9.77 -0.82 4.99
C VAL A 119 9.07 0.31 4.26
N ALA A 120 9.37 0.50 2.97
CA ALA A 120 8.75 1.56 2.17
C ALA A 120 7.23 1.43 2.08
N VAL A 121 6.69 0.21 1.97
CA VAL A 121 5.23 -0.01 1.97
C VAL A 121 4.60 0.44 3.29
N PHE A 122 5.17 0.10 4.44
CA PHE A 122 4.61 0.50 5.73
C PHE A 122 4.75 2.01 5.99
N VAL A 123 5.86 2.62 5.54
CA VAL A 123 6.04 4.07 5.64
C VAL A 123 5.05 4.78 4.72
N HIS A 124 4.90 4.32 3.49
CA HIS A 124 3.95 4.84 2.51
C HIS A 124 2.50 4.79 3.02
N GLU A 125 2.10 3.68 3.64
CA GLU A 125 0.78 3.52 4.23
C GLU A 125 0.54 4.50 5.38
N ALA A 126 1.54 4.69 6.24
CA ALA A 126 1.45 5.68 7.32
C ALA A 126 1.35 7.11 6.77
N THR A 127 2.08 7.40 5.69
CA THR A 127 2.03 8.71 5.00
C THR A 127 0.69 8.89 4.29
N ALA A 128 0.13 7.84 3.65
CA ALA A 128 -1.19 7.88 3.02
C ALA A 128 -2.30 8.14 4.05
N PHE A 129 -2.25 7.49 5.20
CA PHE A 129 -3.17 7.78 6.30
C PHE A 129 -3.07 9.23 6.78
N TRP A 130 -1.86 9.75 6.90
CA TRP A 130 -1.64 11.16 7.25
C TRP A 130 -2.18 12.10 6.17
N ASP A 131 -2.00 11.78 4.90
CA ASP A 131 -2.50 12.56 3.76
C ASP A 131 -4.04 12.70 3.80
N VAL A 132 -4.75 11.57 3.91
CA VAL A 132 -6.21 11.56 4.00
C VAL A 132 -6.70 12.34 5.22
N ALA A 133 -6.10 12.12 6.39
CA ALA A 133 -6.47 12.85 7.61
C ALA A 133 -6.24 14.37 7.47
N TYR A 134 -5.16 14.77 6.81
CA TYR A 134 -4.86 16.18 6.54
C TYR A 134 -5.86 16.80 5.57
N ALA A 135 -6.22 16.06 4.50
CA ALA A 135 -7.15 16.52 3.47
C ALA A 135 -8.57 16.68 4.01
N GLU A 136 -9.09 15.68 4.75
CA GLU A 136 -10.46 15.67 5.28
C GLU A 136 -10.75 16.84 6.23
N GLU A 137 -9.75 17.34 6.95
CA GLU A 137 -9.90 18.53 7.80
C GLU A 137 -10.06 19.85 6.99
N ARG A 138 -9.73 19.86 5.71
CA ARG A 138 -9.58 21.08 4.90
C ARG A 138 -10.46 21.13 3.67
N ARG A 139 -10.88 19.97 3.18
CA ARG A 139 -11.72 19.82 2.00
C ARG A 139 -12.54 18.54 2.05
N GLU A 140 -13.58 18.49 1.28
CA GLU A 140 -14.31 17.25 1.02
C GLU A 140 -13.52 16.40 0.01
N VAL A 141 -13.22 15.14 0.38
CA VAL A 141 -12.64 14.13 -0.52
C VAL A 141 -13.77 13.38 -1.20
N ASN A 142 -13.89 13.51 -2.52
CA ASN A 142 -15.01 12.89 -3.24
C ASN A 142 -14.83 11.35 -3.36
N PRO A 143 -15.92 10.57 -3.51
CA PRO A 143 -15.84 9.10 -3.56
C PRO A 143 -14.96 8.55 -4.69
N ASN A 144 -14.83 9.25 -5.82
CA ASN A 144 -13.98 8.78 -6.92
C ASN A 144 -12.49 8.95 -6.61
N GLU A 145 -12.14 10.03 -5.95
CA GLU A 145 -10.79 10.29 -5.44
C GLU A 145 -10.42 9.25 -4.38
N GLN A 146 -11.30 9.03 -3.40
CA GLN A 146 -11.14 7.98 -2.40
C GLN A 146 -10.92 6.59 -3.03
N HIS A 147 -11.67 6.28 -4.08
CA HIS A 147 -11.50 5.02 -4.80
C HIS A 147 -10.14 4.93 -5.52
N THR A 148 -9.66 6.05 -6.07
CA THR A 148 -8.33 6.13 -6.69
C THR A 148 -7.23 5.93 -5.64
N HIS A 149 -7.34 6.55 -4.47
CA HIS A 149 -6.44 6.35 -3.33
C HIS A 149 -6.34 4.88 -2.94
N SER A 150 -7.46 4.14 -2.88
CA SER A 150 -7.45 2.71 -2.57
C SER A 150 -6.58 1.88 -3.54
N PHE A 151 -6.51 2.26 -4.82
CA PHE A 151 -5.58 1.64 -5.77
C PHE A 151 -4.13 2.00 -5.46
N LEU A 152 -3.86 3.26 -5.13
CA LEU A 152 -2.51 3.73 -4.82
C LEU A 152 -1.95 3.07 -3.56
N GLU A 153 -2.79 2.76 -2.58
CA GLU A 153 -2.44 2.07 -1.34
C GLU A 153 -2.24 0.55 -1.55
N VAL A 154 -3.16 -0.14 -2.22
CA VAL A 154 -3.13 -1.60 -2.37
C VAL A 154 -2.02 -2.06 -3.32
N VAL A 155 -1.72 -1.33 -4.39
CA VAL A 155 -0.76 -1.76 -5.41
C VAL A 155 0.68 -1.93 -4.86
N PRO A 156 1.23 -1.06 -4.00
CA PRO A 156 2.53 -1.27 -3.37
C PRO A 156 2.61 -2.57 -2.55
N PHE A 157 1.55 -2.93 -1.81
CA PHE A 157 1.47 -4.22 -1.11
C PHE A 157 1.51 -5.40 -2.07
N MET A 158 0.71 -5.35 -3.14
CA MET A 158 0.71 -6.40 -4.17
C MET A 158 2.07 -6.53 -4.84
N ALA A 159 2.69 -5.42 -5.21
CA ALA A 159 4.01 -5.41 -5.85
C ALA A 159 5.07 -6.02 -4.93
N THR A 160 5.07 -5.66 -3.64
CA THR A 160 5.98 -6.20 -2.63
C THR A 160 5.73 -7.70 -2.40
N ALA A 161 4.47 -8.14 -2.33
CA ALA A 161 4.13 -9.56 -2.21
C ALA A 161 4.62 -10.37 -3.43
N PHE A 162 4.45 -9.85 -4.64
CA PHE A 162 4.98 -10.49 -5.84
C PHE A 162 6.52 -10.51 -5.85
N LEU A 163 7.16 -9.46 -5.37
CA LEU A 163 8.63 -9.42 -5.27
C LEU A 163 9.14 -10.48 -4.28
N ILE A 164 8.49 -10.65 -3.14
CA ILE A 164 8.78 -11.72 -2.16
C ILE A 164 8.54 -13.10 -2.80
N ALA A 165 7.43 -13.30 -3.49
CA ALA A 165 7.11 -14.56 -4.16
C ALA A 165 8.12 -14.94 -5.27
N LEU A 166 8.72 -13.95 -5.93
CA LEU A 166 9.77 -14.14 -6.93
C LEU A 166 11.16 -14.41 -6.31
N HIS A 167 11.38 -14.04 -5.03
CA HIS A 167 12.67 -14.18 -4.35
C HIS A 167 12.50 -14.81 -2.94
N PRO A 168 11.86 -15.99 -2.84
CA PRO A 168 11.49 -16.59 -1.57
C PRO A 168 12.71 -16.96 -0.70
N ASP A 169 13.84 -17.30 -1.32
CA ASP A 169 15.04 -17.71 -0.59
C ASP A 169 15.67 -16.52 0.14
N GLN A 170 15.76 -15.37 -0.52
CA GLN A 170 16.24 -14.14 0.11
C GLN A 170 15.26 -13.60 1.16
N PHE A 171 13.95 -13.80 0.97
CA PHE A 171 12.98 -13.45 2.00
C PHE A 171 13.09 -14.36 3.22
N ARG A 172 13.24 -15.69 3.03
CA ARG A 172 13.49 -16.63 4.14
C ARG A 172 14.78 -16.29 4.88
N ALA A 173 15.85 -16.00 4.17
CA ALA A 173 17.10 -15.55 4.76
C ALA A 173 16.92 -14.27 5.58
N LEU A 174 16.15 -13.29 5.08
CA LEU A 174 15.86 -12.04 5.78
C LEU A 174 15.15 -12.26 7.11
N VAL A 175 14.23 -13.21 7.17
CA VAL A 175 13.50 -13.55 8.41
C VAL A 175 14.19 -14.64 9.26
N GLY A 176 15.39 -15.04 8.89
CA GLY A 176 16.20 -16.02 9.65
C GLY A 176 15.72 -17.47 9.50
N VAL A 177 15.07 -17.81 8.39
CA VAL A 177 14.55 -19.15 8.10
C VAL A 177 15.31 -19.78 6.93
N GLY A 178 15.86 -20.96 7.13
CA GLY A 178 16.65 -21.71 6.13
C GLY A 178 18.15 -21.57 6.33
N ASP A 179 18.91 -22.13 5.38
CA ASP A 179 20.38 -22.22 5.47
C ASP A 179 21.09 -21.06 4.73
N GLU A 180 20.34 -20.29 3.95
CA GLU A 180 20.90 -19.14 3.21
C GLU A 180 21.11 -17.93 4.14
N GLN A 181 22.21 -17.20 3.84
CA GLN A 181 22.48 -15.93 4.52
C GLN A 181 21.84 -14.77 3.77
N PRO A 182 21.26 -13.80 4.48
CA PRO A 182 20.72 -12.61 3.83
C PRO A 182 21.84 -11.78 3.22
N TYR A 183 21.59 -11.31 1.99
CA TYR A 183 22.57 -10.54 1.22
C TYR A 183 22.15 -9.07 1.14
N PHE A 184 23.02 -8.15 1.60
CA PHE A 184 22.73 -6.73 1.76
C PHE A 184 23.62 -5.81 0.91
N GLU A 185 23.99 -6.23 -0.30
CA GLU A 185 24.79 -5.40 -1.20
C GLU A 185 23.96 -4.76 -2.32
N LEU A 186 24.30 -3.53 -2.68
CA LEU A 186 23.78 -2.87 -3.88
C LEU A 186 24.55 -3.39 -5.11
N ARG A 187 23.93 -4.31 -5.85
CA ARG A 187 24.50 -4.91 -7.04
C ARG A 187 23.58 -4.67 -8.22
N LEU A 188 24.14 -4.14 -9.32
CA LEU A 188 23.40 -4.03 -10.57
C LEU A 188 23.05 -5.42 -11.11
N LYS A 189 21.87 -5.53 -11.74
CA LYS A 189 21.44 -6.79 -12.35
C LYS A 189 22.51 -7.34 -13.32
N SER A 190 22.87 -8.61 -13.13
CA SER A 190 23.71 -9.36 -14.06
C SER A 190 23.00 -9.56 -15.40
N GLU A 191 21.67 -9.75 -15.35
CA GLU A 191 20.78 -9.79 -16.51
C GLU A 191 19.84 -8.58 -16.47
N PRO A 192 20.25 -7.44 -17.02
CA PRO A 192 19.44 -6.23 -16.98
C PRO A 192 18.19 -6.37 -17.85
N LEU A 193 17.12 -5.67 -17.46
CA LEU A 193 15.91 -5.57 -18.27
C LEU A 193 16.23 -4.96 -19.65
N PRO A 194 15.45 -5.29 -20.70
CA PRO A 194 15.65 -4.73 -22.02
C PRO A 194 15.68 -3.19 -21.99
N ARG A 195 16.68 -2.57 -22.59
CA ARG A 195 16.87 -1.11 -22.56
C ARG A 195 15.64 -0.36 -23.05
N GLY A 196 14.99 -0.85 -24.11
CA GLY A 196 13.75 -0.25 -24.63
C GLY A 196 12.60 -0.26 -23.62
N TYR A 197 12.49 -1.34 -22.82
CA TYR A 197 11.51 -1.40 -21.74
C TYR A 197 11.84 -0.39 -20.63
N VAL A 198 13.08 -0.38 -20.15
CA VAL A 198 13.51 0.53 -19.08
C VAL A 198 13.32 1.99 -19.49
N SER A 199 13.78 2.37 -20.68
CA SER A 199 13.59 3.75 -21.18
C SER A 199 12.13 4.10 -21.36
N GLY A 200 11.30 3.16 -21.85
CA GLY A 200 9.85 3.36 -22.01
C GLY A 200 9.14 3.56 -20.69
N ILE A 201 9.41 2.71 -19.68
CA ILE A 201 8.77 2.83 -18.37
C ILE A 201 9.22 4.08 -17.62
N LEU A 202 10.50 4.47 -17.72
CA LEU A 202 10.99 5.72 -17.12
C LEU A 202 10.38 6.96 -17.80
N ALA A 203 10.30 6.97 -19.13
CA ALA A 203 9.63 8.06 -19.84
C ALA A 203 8.15 8.17 -19.48
N ALA A 204 7.46 7.03 -19.38
CA ALA A 204 6.08 6.99 -18.93
C ALA A 204 5.94 7.49 -17.49
N PHE A 205 6.81 7.06 -16.56
CA PHE A 205 6.82 7.53 -15.18
C PHE A 205 7.02 9.05 -15.09
N VAL A 206 7.98 9.59 -15.83
CA VAL A 206 8.18 11.04 -15.90
C VAL A 206 6.93 11.75 -16.41
N ALA A 207 6.32 11.25 -17.49
CA ALA A 207 5.19 11.90 -18.13
C ALA A 207 3.89 11.79 -17.32
N THR A 208 3.64 10.67 -16.64
CA THR A 208 2.36 10.38 -15.98
C THR A 208 2.39 10.56 -14.46
N VAL A 209 3.56 10.64 -13.85
CA VAL A 209 3.72 10.81 -12.41
C VAL A 209 4.53 12.06 -12.09
N MET A 210 5.81 12.11 -12.46
CA MET A 210 6.68 13.22 -12.04
C MET A 210 6.22 14.59 -12.51
N LEU A 211 5.88 14.74 -13.80
CA LEU A 211 5.43 16.03 -14.34
C LEU A 211 4.08 16.48 -13.79
N PRO A 212 3.05 15.61 -13.69
CA PRO A 212 1.78 15.97 -13.06
C PRO A 212 1.92 16.44 -11.60
N TYR A 213 2.64 15.69 -10.75
CA TYR A 213 2.81 16.07 -9.35
C TYR A 213 3.74 17.28 -9.17
N ALA A 214 4.74 17.46 -10.04
CA ALA A 214 5.53 18.70 -10.05
C ALA A 214 4.70 19.93 -10.46
N GLU A 215 3.77 19.77 -11.42
CA GLU A 215 2.80 20.80 -11.78
C GLU A 215 1.86 21.12 -10.63
N GLU A 216 1.36 20.10 -9.94
CA GLU A 216 0.49 20.25 -8.78
C GLU A 216 1.18 21.06 -7.66
N LEU A 217 2.38 20.63 -7.27
CA LEU A 217 3.16 21.32 -6.26
C LEU A 217 3.44 22.78 -6.64
N TRP A 218 3.82 23.01 -7.91
CA TRP A 218 4.05 24.37 -8.41
C TRP A 218 2.78 25.22 -8.40
N ARG A 219 1.65 24.66 -8.78
CA ARG A 219 0.33 25.32 -8.81
C ARG A 219 -0.10 25.69 -7.39
N CYS A 220 0.01 24.78 -6.43
CA CYS A 220 -0.30 25.03 -5.03
C CYS A 220 0.60 26.12 -4.45
N TYR A 221 1.91 25.98 -4.61
CA TYR A 221 2.88 26.96 -4.13
C TYR A 221 2.62 28.36 -4.64
N ARG A 222 2.26 28.51 -5.92
CA ARG A 222 1.95 29.83 -6.50
C ARG A 222 0.72 30.46 -5.87
N VAL A 223 -0.32 29.67 -5.59
CA VAL A 223 -1.55 30.17 -4.96
C VAL A 223 -1.27 30.60 -3.53
N ASP A 224 -0.59 29.76 -2.74
CA ASP A 224 -0.23 30.10 -1.36
C ASP A 224 0.58 31.41 -1.28
N ARG A 225 1.57 31.57 -2.14
CA ARG A 225 2.36 32.81 -2.21
C ARG A 225 1.53 34.05 -2.59
N THR A 226 0.49 33.86 -3.41
CA THR A 226 -0.41 34.95 -3.77
C THR A 226 -1.30 35.35 -2.60
N LEU A 227 -1.80 34.36 -1.84
CA LEU A 227 -2.62 34.59 -0.66
C LEU A 227 -1.81 35.24 0.49
N GLU A 228 -0.54 34.85 0.68
CA GLU A 228 0.36 35.49 1.62
C GLU A 228 0.63 36.97 1.26
N ALA A 229 0.82 37.26 -0.03
CA ALA A 229 1.10 38.61 -0.53
C ALA A 229 -0.16 39.52 -0.50
N HIS A 230 -1.34 38.93 -0.67
CA HIS A 230 -2.63 39.62 -0.70
C HIS A 230 -3.63 38.84 0.17
N PRO A 231 -3.50 38.90 1.51
CA PRO A 231 -4.42 38.22 2.38
C PRO A 231 -5.84 38.74 2.10
N PRO A 232 -6.84 37.83 2.00
CA PRO A 232 -8.22 38.25 1.79
C PRO A 232 -8.59 39.20 2.91
N THR A 233 -9.00 40.41 2.54
CA THR A 233 -9.55 41.38 3.50
C THR A 233 -10.80 40.73 4.08
N ARG A 234 -10.71 40.28 5.32
CA ARG A 234 -11.85 39.80 6.08
C ARG A 234 -12.75 40.99 6.34
N HIS A 235 -13.64 41.30 5.40
CA HIS A 235 -14.81 42.08 5.75
C HIS A 235 -15.65 41.23 6.70
N VAL A 236 -15.35 41.37 7.98
CA VAL A 236 -16.30 40.98 9.00
C VAL A 236 -17.40 42.04 8.87
N THR A 237 -18.38 41.80 8.02
CA THR A 237 -19.68 42.44 8.14
C THR A 237 -20.26 41.87 9.42
N TYR A 238 -20.09 42.60 10.50
CA TYR A 238 -20.99 42.46 11.62
C TYR A 238 -22.33 42.98 11.05
N ASP A 239 -23.29 42.08 10.80
CA ASP A 239 -24.66 42.46 10.68
C ASP A 239 -25.07 42.99 12.08
N GLU A 240 -24.95 44.30 12.26
CA GLU A 240 -25.38 45.01 13.45
C GLU A 240 -26.95 44.95 13.63
N ASP A 241 -27.63 44.34 12.64
CA ASP A 241 -29.08 44.24 12.61
C ASP A 241 -29.64 42.90 13.14
N GLU A 242 -28.80 41.94 13.55
CA GLU A 242 -29.31 40.78 14.29
C GLU A 242 -29.49 41.15 15.76
N ASN A 243 -30.63 41.80 16.00
CA ASN A 243 -31.14 42.13 17.30
C ASN A 243 -31.42 40.81 18.05
N VAL A 244 -30.38 40.24 18.64
CA VAL A 244 -30.48 39.03 19.47
C VAL A 244 -31.16 39.47 20.78
N ALA A 245 -32.48 39.27 20.85
CA ALA A 245 -33.23 39.43 22.10
C ALA A 245 -32.53 38.64 23.22
N PRO A 246 -32.43 39.21 24.42
CA PRO A 246 -31.81 38.54 25.56
C PRO A 246 -32.45 37.17 25.83
N PRO A 247 -31.72 36.19 26.34
CA PRO A 247 -32.22 34.82 26.57
C PRO A 247 -33.49 34.72 27.44
N GLU A 248 -33.77 35.74 28.21
CA GLU A 248 -34.96 35.79 29.10
C GLU A 248 -36.28 36.00 28.35
N GLU A 249 -36.28 36.61 27.15
CA GLU A 249 -37.51 36.79 26.36
C GLU A 249 -37.94 35.55 25.58
N ARG A 250 -37.02 34.61 25.32
CA ARG A 250 -37.35 33.36 24.62
C ARG A 250 -38.08 32.36 25.50
N ALA A 251 -37.90 32.42 26.83
CA ALA A 251 -38.55 31.50 27.75
C ALA A 251 -40.02 31.82 27.99
N SER A 252 -40.48 33.06 27.68
CA SER A 252 -41.88 33.45 27.83
C SER A 252 -42.71 33.20 26.57
N ALA A 253 -42.10 33.09 25.39
CA ALA A 253 -42.83 32.84 24.16
C ALA A 253 -43.17 31.35 23.93
N ASP A 254 -42.35 30.45 24.46
CA ASP A 254 -42.59 29.00 24.34
C ASP A 254 -43.58 28.46 25.41
N GLY A 255 -43.95 29.27 26.38
CA GLY A 255 -44.94 28.92 27.45
C GLY A 255 -46.41 29.12 27.06
N GLU A 256 -46.70 29.93 26.03
CA GLU A 256 -48.09 30.24 25.63
C GLU A 256 -48.66 29.38 24.51
N VAL A 257 -47.85 28.59 23.81
CA VAL A 257 -48.30 27.72 22.69
C VAL A 257 -48.71 26.33 23.17
N GLY A 258 -48.43 25.98 24.42
CA GLY A 258 -48.72 24.65 25.01
C GLY A 258 -50.09 24.48 25.68
N ALA A 259 -50.90 25.54 25.81
CA ALA A 259 -52.15 25.50 26.62
C ALA A 259 -53.47 25.56 25.81
N ALA A 260 -53.42 25.51 24.46
CA ALA A 260 -54.62 25.70 23.62
C ALA A 260 -55.01 24.50 22.74
N SER A 261 -54.51 23.28 23.01
CA SER A 261 -54.82 22.11 22.18
C SER A 261 -55.29 20.84 22.94
N GLU A 262 -55.77 20.99 24.17
CA GLU A 262 -56.41 19.88 24.91
C GLU A 262 -57.87 20.25 25.37
N GLU A 263 -58.68 20.64 24.41
CA GLU A 263 -60.17 20.60 24.62
C GLU A 263 -60.86 20.57 23.25
N THR A 264 -60.96 19.38 22.65
CA THR A 264 -62.05 18.97 21.75
C THR A 264 -61.71 17.59 21.13
N SER A 265 -62.07 16.53 21.81
CA SER A 265 -62.53 15.28 21.19
C SER A 265 -63.03 14.29 22.26
N ALA A 266 -64.14 14.60 22.81
CA ALA A 266 -65.05 13.62 23.47
C ALA A 266 -66.45 13.96 23.04
N GLU A 267 -66.92 13.41 21.93
CA GLU A 267 -68.26 13.06 21.51
C GLU A 267 -68.30 12.76 20.02
N ASP A 268 -68.44 11.55 19.67
CA ASP A 268 -69.39 10.90 18.84
C ASP A 268 -68.88 9.59 18.20
N ARG A 269 -69.51 8.50 18.76
CA ARG A 269 -69.75 7.17 18.14
C ARG A 269 -68.55 6.23 17.93
#